data_1c5cbb5ae954baea546a0dff2da4ff7e
#
_entry.id   1c5cbb5ae954baea546a0dff2da4ff7e
#
_cell.length_a   1.000
_cell.length_b   1.000
_cell.length_c   1.000
_cell.angle_alpha   90.00
_cell.angle_beta   90.00
_cell.angle_gamma   90.00
#
_symmetry.space_group_name_H-M   'P 1'
#
loop_
_entity.id
_entity.type
_entity.pdbx_description
1 polymer ?
#
loop_
_entity_poly.entity_id
_entity_poly.type
_entity_poly.pdbx_seq_one_letter_code
_entity_poly.pdbx_strand_id
1 'polypeptide(L)'
;MNFISKALATATVALALGGSAVAQDSQEINFGIISTESQQNLRPKWEPFLKDMEEQTGLTVKPFFASDYAGVIEGMRFGKVQLAWYGNKSAMEAVDRADGSIFAQTVALDGSPGYWSLILAPADSKLTSLDDLLTCDQSMNFGLGDPNSTSGYLVPMTFVFAQNGVDPKECFKTVTNANHETNAMAVANGQVDAAANNTESLALIEKNQPEAFKKIKVIWKSPLIPSDPLVVSNKVDAEARQKIEDFVLNYGTENSKGDAAAEKEILAALEWAPFRKSSNDQLLPIRVMEVEKQIGQIKADANKDEATKKAEIEKLQAQKAEYQEQIDANEKNSGA
;
A
#
# COMPACT_ATOMS: atom_id res chain seq x y z
N MET A 1 99.25 -1.87 13.73
CA MET A 1 98.22 -2.36 14.59
C MET A 1 97.04 -1.37 14.47
N ASN A 2 96.07 -1.66 13.61
CA ASN A 2 94.93 -0.79 13.34
C ASN A 2 93.68 -1.49 13.77
N PHE A 3 93.02 -0.94 14.77
CA PHE A 3 91.71 -1.38 15.17
C PHE A 3 90.64 -0.65 14.38
N ILE A 4 89.85 -1.40 13.60
CA ILE A 4 88.69 -0.85 12.87
C ILE A 4 87.46 -1.20 13.70
N SER A 5 86.83 -0.14 14.25
CA SER A 5 85.51 -0.24 14.93
C SER A 5 84.41 -0.27 13.90
N LYS A 6 83.64 -1.33 13.89
CA LYS A 6 82.42 -1.44 13.10
C LYS A 6 81.24 -0.87 13.90
N ALA A 7 80.64 0.21 13.45
CA ALA A 7 79.38 0.71 13.96
C ALA A 7 78.21 -0.07 13.32
N LEU A 8 77.41 -0.67 14.13
CA LEU A 8 76.14 -1.35 13.74
C LEU A 8 75.03 -0.30 13.70
N ALA A 9 74.51 0.06 12.53
CA ALA A 9 73.33 0.87 12.38
C ALA A 9 72.08 0.00 12.45
N THR A 10 71.31 0.17 13.52
CA THR A 10 70.01 -0.51 13.68
C THR A 10 68.93 0.31 12.99
N ALA A 11 68.44 -0.15 11.83
CA ALA A 11 67.33 0.48 11.13
C ALA A 11 66.01 -0.01 11.75
N THR A 12 65.30 0.89 12.43
CA THR A 12 63.93 0.64 12.95
C THR A 12 62.93 0.85 11.82
N VAL A 13 62.38 -0.23 11.29
CA VAL A 13 61.27 -0.18 10.32
C VAL A 13 59.99 0.05 11.11
N ALA A 14 59.43 1.25 11.06
CA ALA A 14 58.09 1.56 11.55
C ALA A 14 57.08 1.01 10.51
N LEU A 15 56.41 -0.13 10.81
CA LEU A 15 55.24 -0.58 10.08
C LEU A 15 54.09 0.41 10.42
N ALA A 16 53.78 1.29 9.49
CA ALA A 16 52.54 2.04 9.48
C ALA A 16 51.38 1.04 9.11
N LEU A 17 50.66 0.57 10.09
CA LEU A 17 49.35 -0.09 9.90
C LEU A 17 48.39 0.98 9.35
N GLY A 18 48.38 1.17 8.05
CA GLY A 18 47.30 1.84 7.35
C GLY A 18 46.02 1.01 7.46
N GLY A 19 45.19 1.30 8.45
CA GLY A 19 43.83 0.78 8.50
C GLY A 19 43.12 1.30 7.26
N SER A 20 42.95 0.44 6.25
CA SER A 20 41.98 0.66 5.19
C SER A 20 40.62 0.72 5.88
N ALA A 21 40.06 1.91 6.04
CA ALA A 21 38.63 2.05 6.29
C ALA A 21 37.96 1.38 5.08
N VAL A 22 37.48 0.18 5.27
CA VAL A 22 36.53 -0.44 4.35
C VAL A 22 35.35 0.50 4.39
N ALA A 23 35.15 1.27 3.33
CA ALA A 23 33.89 1.97 3.12
C ALA A 23 32.84 0.86 3.12
N GLN A 24 32.06 0.81 4.19
CA GLN A 24 30.92 -0.09 4.27
C GLN A 24 29.97 0.39 3.18
N ASP A 25 29.86 -0.33 2.06
CA ASP A 25 28.87 -0.02 1.03
C ASP A 25 27.52 0.09 1.73
N SER A 26 26.95 1.30 1.73
CA SER A 26 25.64 1.53 2.33
C SER A 26 24.65 0.61 1.60
N GLN A 27 23.91 -0.20 2.36
CA GLN A 27 22.92 -1.09 1.75
C GLN A 27 21.90 -0.26 0.97
N GLU A 28 21.65 -0.65 -0.28
CA GLU A 28 20.66 -0.01 -1.13
C GLU A 28 19.26 -0.52 -0.78
N ILE A 29 18.35 0.41 -0.53
CA ILE A 29 16.94 0.19 -0.26
C ILE A 29 16.12 0.82 -1.39
N ASN A 30 15.54 -0.02 -2.23
CA ASN A 30 14.55 0.42 -3.19
C ASN A 30 13.18 0.47 -2.50
N PHE A 31 12.64 1.68 -2.34
CA PHE A 31 11.35 1.95 -1.71
C PHE A 31 10.24 1.89 -2.77
N GLY A 32 9.43 0.85 -2.73
CA GLY A 32 8.29 0.65 -3.61
C GLY A 32 7.12 1.56 -3.26
N ILE A 33 6.53 2.17 -4.27
CA ILE A 33 5.37 3.06 -4.14
C ILE A 33 4.31 2.57 -5.13
N ILE A 34 3.15 2.12 -4.61
CA ILE A 34 2.05 1.68 -5.46
C ILE A 34 1.48 2.83 -6.29
N SER A 35 1.06 2.52 -7.51
CA SER A 35 0.63 3.49 -8.54
C SER A 35 -0.81 3.98 -8.32
N THR A 36 -1.08 4.66 -7.20
CA THR A 36 -2.40 5.27 -6.91
C THR A 36 -2.70 6.45 -7.84
N GLU A 37 -1.66 7.11 -8.30
CA GLU A 37 -1.66 8.23 -9.24
C GLU A 37 -0.57 8.00 -10.31
N SER A 38 -0.42 8.94 -11.23
CA SER A 38 0.72 8.95 -12.16
C SER A 38 2.05 9.08 -11.42
N GLN A 39 3.12 8.47 -11.96
CA GLN A 39 4.46 8.61 -11.40
C GLN A 39 4.92 10.07 -11.32
N GLN A 40 4.46 10.91 -12.25
CA GLN A 40 4.78 12.35 -12.26
C GLN A 40 4.20 13.06 -11.04
N ASN A 41 3.04 12.62 -10.54
CA ASN A 41 2.38 13.18 -9.35
C ASN A 41 2.94 12.57 -8.06
N LEU A 42 3.24 11.27 -8.05
CA LEU A 42 3.76 10.59 -6.86
C LEU A 42 5.18 11.02 -6.52
N ARG A 43 6.08 11.11 -7.51
CA ARG A 43 7.51 11.37 -7.28
C ARG A 43 7.77 12.62 -6.42
N PRO A 44 7.29 13.83 -6.76
CA PRO A 44 7.58 15.04 -5.96
C PRO A 44 7.01 14.98 -4.54
N LYS A 45 5.96 14.20 -4.30
CA LYS A 45 5.37 14.02 -2.96
C LYS A 45 6.23 13.13 -2.07
N TRP A 46 6.88 12.11 -2.66
CA TRP A 46 7.66 11.11 -1.93
C TRP A 46 9.14 11.45 -1.80
N GLU A 47 9.73 12.20 -2.75
CA GLU A 47 11.15 12.54 -2.74
C GLU A 47 11.63 13.17 -1.41
N PRO A 48 10.91 14.11 -0.76
CA PRO A 48 11.35 14.66 0.52
C PRO A 48 11.47 13.60 1.61
N PHE A 49 10.46 12.72 1.77
CA PHE A 49 10.48 11.64 2.75
C PHE A 49 11.63 10.65 2.50
N LEU A 50 11.86 10.27 1.24
CA LEU A 50 12.92 9.33 0.87
C LEU A 50 14.32 9.93 1.09
N LYS A 51 14.48 11.23 0.85
CA LYS A 51 15.72 11.97 1.13
C LYS A 51 16.01 12.00 2.62
N ASP A 52 15.03 12.32 3.44
CA ASP A 52 15.18 12.30 4.90
C ASP A 52 15.51 10.90 5.41
N MET A 53 14.90 9.87 4.82
CA MET A 53 15.21 8.48 5.13
C MET A 53 16.67 8.14 4.83
N GLU A 54 17.21 8.56 3.68
CA GLU A 54 18.60 8.36 3.32
C GLU A 54 19.53 9.09 4.31
N GLU A 55 19.26 10.36 4.61
CA GLU A 55 20.08 11.21 5.49
C GLU A 55 20.08 10.69 6.95
N GLN A 56 18.93 10.25 7.48
CA GLN A 56 18.81 9.85 8.89
C GLN A 56 19.23 8.40 9.16
N THR A 57 19.14 7.52 8.14
CA THR A 57 19.50 6.09 8.28
C THR A 57 20.92 5.79 7.82
N GLY A 58 21.49 6.62 6.93
CA GLY A 58 22.76 6.36 6.24
C GLY A 58 22.67 5.21 5.22
N LEU A 59 21.48 4.77 4.87
CA LEU A 59 21.21 3.83 3.78
C LEU A 59 21.14 4.58 2.46
N THR A 60 21.42 3.92 1.34
CA THR A 60 21.10 4.48 0.02
C THR A 60 19.65 4.18 -0.32
N VAL A 61 18.81 5.21 -0.48
CA VAL A 61 17.36 5.04 -0.68
C VAL A 61 16.95 5.50 -2.08
N LYS A 62 16.33 4.59 -2.84
CA LYS A 62 15.85 4.88 -4.19
C LYS A 62 14.36 4.62 -4.32
N PRO A 63 13.58 5.54 -4.93
CA PRO A 63 12.18 5.26 -5.23
C PRO A 63 12.05 4.22 -6.34
N PHE A 64 11.14 3.27 -6.14
CA PHE A 64 10.75 2.29 -7.14
C PHE A 64 9.28 2.49 -7.51
N PHE A 65 9.04 2.89 -8.75
CA PHE A 65 7.70 3.04 -9.32
C PHE A 65 7.46 1.96 -10.37
N ALA A 66 6.26 1.41 -10.38
CA ALA A 66 5.78 0.49 -11.41
C ALA A 66 4.52 1.07 -12.08
N SER A 67 4.13 0.53 -13.23
CA SER A 67 2.91 0.91 -13.94
C SER A 67 1.62 0.52 -13.20
N ASP A 68 1.72 -0.50 -12.35
CA ASP A 68 0.63 -1.11 -11.61
C ASP A 68 1.12 -1.63 -10.24
N TYR A 69 0.18 -2.03 -9.39
CA TYR A 69 0.50 -2.55 -8.06
C TYR A 69 1.26 -3.88 -8.12
N ALA A 70 0.95 -4.72 -9.10
CA ALA A 70 1.61 -6.02 -9.28
C ALA A 70 3.11 -5.86 -9.50
N GLY A 71 3.54 -4.83 -10.23
CA GLY A 71 4.96 -4.53 -10.46
C GLY A 71 5.74 -4.27 -9.18
N VAL A 72 5.14 -3.63 -8.16
CA VAL A 72 5.78 -3.41 -6.85
C VAL A 72 5.83 -4.72 -6.06
N ILE A 73 4.76 -5.53 -6.08
CA ILE A 73 4.71 -6.85 -5.41
C ILE A 73 5.79 -7.78 -5.99
N GLU A 74 5.83 -7.91 -7.31
CA GLU A 74 6.83 -8.74 -7.99
C GLU A 74 8.26 -8.17 -7.81
N GLY A 75 8.39 -6.83 -7.76
CA GLY A 75 9.65 -6.18 -7.39
C GLY A 75 10.17 -6.66 -6.03
N MET A 76 9.32 -6.75 -5.01
CA MET A 76 9.69 -7.28 -3.69
C MET A 76 9.99 -8.78 -3.76
N ARG A 77 9.15 -9.57 -4.43
CA ARG A 77 9.35 -11.01 -4.60
C ARG A 77 10.71 -11.37 -5.18
N PHE A 78 11.14 -10.63 -6.20
CA PHE A 78 12.43 -10.82 -6.86
C PHE A 78 13.60 -10.03 -6.24
N GLY A 79 13.40 -9.43 -5.07
CA GLY A 79 14.44 -8.73 -4.32
C GLY A 79 14.87 -7.39 -4.92
N LYS A 80 14.07 -6.81 -5.82
CA LYS A 80 14.30 -5.47 -6.38
C LYS A 80 13.69 -4.35 -5.52
N VAL A 81 12.80 -4.68 -4.61
CA VAL A 81 12.16 -3.78 -3.65
C VAL A 81 12.39 -4.35 -2.26
N GLN A 82 12.96 -3.57 -1.36
CA GLN A 82 13.28 -3.96 0.01
C GLN A 82 12.24 -3.45 1.02
N LEU A 83 11.62 -2.33 0.72
CA LEU A 83 10.63 -1.66 1.54
C LEU A 83 9.56 -1.08 0.63
N ALA A 84 8.28 -1.12 1.00
CA ALA A 84 7.24 -0.51 0.19
C ALA A 84 6.06 -0.01 1.02
N TRP A 85 5.42 1.06 0.53
CA TRP A 85 4.06 1.42 0.87
C TRP A 85 3.10 0.67 -0.05
N TYR A 86 2.14 -0.01 0.56
CA TYR A 86 1.11 -0.79 -0.10
C TYR A 86 -0.28 -0.42 0.42
N GLY A 87 -1.32 -0.66 -0.37
CA GLY A 87 -2.67 -0.85 0.17
C GLY A 87 -2.78 -2.22 0.86
N ASN A 88 -3.77 -2.41 1.71
CA ASN A 88 -3.91 -3.66 2.48
C ASN A 88 -3.99 -4.93 1.60
N LYS A 89 -4.73 -4.88 0.45
CA LYS A 89 -4.80 -6.01 -0.49
C LYS A 89 -3.44 -6.33 -1.11
N SER A 90 -2.71 -5.33 -1.60
CA SER A 90 -1.38 -5.53 -2.17
C SER A 90 -0.34 -5.94 -1.12
N ALA A 91 -0.46 -5.45 0.12
CA ALA A 91 0.35 -5.92 1.24
C ALA A 91 0.09 -7.40 1.57
N MET A 92 -1.17 -7.84 1.53
CA MET A 92 -1.52 -9.25 1.70
C MET A 92 -0.79 -10.13 0.66
N GLU A 93 -0.79 -9.72 -0.62
CA GLU A 93 -0.04 -10.42 -1.66
C GLU A 93 1.48 -10.38 -1.42
N ALA A 94 2.01 -9.23 -0.94
CA ALA A 94 3.43 -9.10 -0.62
C ALA A 94 3.85 -9.99 0.56
N VAL A 95 3.03 -10.10 1.60
CA VAL A 95 3.25 -11.00 2.74
C VAL A 95 3.18 -12.47 2.31
N ASP A 96 2.15 -12.83 1.54
CA ASP A 96 1.89 -14.23 1.19
C ASP A 96 2.83 -14.77 0.09
N ARG A 97 3.35 -13.91 -0.80
CA ARG A 97 4.04 -14.33 -2.03
C ARG A 97 5.41 -13.70 -2.24
N ALA A 98 5.73 -12.62 -1.54
CA ALA A 98 6.97 -11.86 -1.75
C ALA A 98 7.86 -11.80 -0.50
N ASP A 99 7.59 -12.63 0.52
CA ASP A 99 8.36 -12.71 1.76
C ASP A 99 8.46 -11.34 2.47
N GLY A 100 7.35 -10.61 2.51
CA GLY A 100 7.21 -9.33 3.19
C GLY A 100 6.66 -9.47 4.62
N SER A 101 6.93 -8.47 5.45
CA SER A 101 6.33 -8.32 6.78
C SER A 101 5.90 -6.88 7.03
N ILE A 102 4.70 -6.69 7.52
CA ILE A 102 4.20 -5.39 7.94
C ILE A 102 4.85 -5.02 9.28
N PHE A 103 5.31 -3.78 9.42
CA PHE A 103 5.86 -3.24 10.67
C PHE A 103 5.23 -1.91 11.09
N ALA A 104 4.66 -1.17 10.14
CA ALA A 104 4.02 0.12 10.37
C ALA A 104 2.77 0.29 9.49
N GLN A 105 1.94 1.25 9.84
CA GLN A 105 0.81 1.71 9.01
C GLN A 105 0.77 3.24 8.98
N THR A 106 0.20 3.79 7.92
CA THR A 106 -0.12 5.21 7.81
C THR A 106 -1.18 5.61 8.85
N VAL A 107 -1.27 6.89 9.12
CA VAL A 107 -2.33 7.49 9.93
C VAL A 107 -2.88 8.66 9.12
N ALA A 108 -4.18 8.76 8.95
CA ALA A 108 -4.76 9.89 8.26
C ALA A 108 -4.47 11.21 9.00
N LEU A 109 -4.33 12.30 8.27
CA LEU A 109 -3.99 13.62 8.83
C LEU A 109 -5.03 14.10 9.87
N ASP A 110 -6.30 13.73 9.72
CA ASP A 110 -7.38 14.02 10.66
C ASP A 110 -7.43 13.06 11.86
N GLY A 111 -6.49 12.11 11.96
CA GLY A 111 -6.43 11.10 13.01
C GLY A 111 -7.39 9.92 12.84
N SER A 112 -8.10 9.81 11.73
CA SER A 112 -8.97 8.67 11.43
C SER A 112 -8.18 7.36 11.46
N PRO A 113 -8.77 6.25 11.97
CA PRO A 113 -8.09 4.96 12.07
C PRO A 113 -7.98 4.23 10.72
N GLY A 114 -8.41 4.85 9.63
CA GLY A 114 -8.42 4.31 8.29
C GLY A 114 -9.15 5.21 7.30
N TYR A 115 -9.54 4.65 6.18
CA TYR A 115 -10.17 5.35 5.07
C TYR A 115 -11.33 4.53 4.49
N TRP A 116 -11.98 5.03 3.43
CA TRP A 116 -13.17 4.39 2.85
C TRP A 116 -13.05 4.27 1.35
N SER A 117 -13.53 3.15 0.81
CA SER A 117 -13.82 3.01 -0.61
C SER A 117 -15.07 3.81 -0.98
N LEU A 118 -15.05 4.37 -2.15
CA LEU A 118 -16.13 5.20 -2.71
C LEU A 118 -16.52 4.68 -4.08
N ILE A 119 -17.79 4.84 -4.45
CA ILE A 119 -18.21 4.85 -5.84
C ILE A 119 -18.53 6.29 -6.22
N LEU A 120 -17.84 6.74 -7.25
CA LEU A 120 -17.98 8.07 -7.83
C LEU A 120 -18.86 8.02 -9.07
N ALA A 121 -19.63 9.10 -9.31
CA ALA A 121 -20.40 9.31 -10.53
C ALA A 121 -20.28 10.80 -10.96
N PRO A 122 -20.56 11.14 -12.23
CA PRO A 122 -20.63 12.53 -12.66
C PRO A 122 -21.66 13.30 -11.83
N ALA A 123 -21.35 14.54 -11.44
CA ALA A 123 -22.19 15.34 -10.55
C ALA A 123 -23.61 15.59 -11.12
N ASP A 124 -23.72 15.71 -12.43
CA ASP A 124 -24.96 15.94 -13.17
C ASP A 124 -25.68 14.64 -13.61
N SER A 125 -25.09 13.46 -13.34
CA SER A 125 -25.69 12.16 -13.67
C SER A 125 -26.95 11.92 -12.81
N LYS A 126 -27.82 11.00 -13.28
CA LYS A 126 -29.00 10.54 -12.54
C LYS A 126 -28.67 9.50 -11.46
N LEU A 127 -27.45 8.96 -11.47
CA LEU A 127 -27.01 7.98 -10.45
C LEU A 127 -26.91 8.67 -9.09
N THR A 128 -27.63 8.18 -8.09
CA THR A 128 -27.66 8.71 -6.71
C THR A 128 -27.40 7.65 -5.64
N SER A 129 -27.47 6.37 -6.02
CA SER A 129 -27.38 5.23 -5.12
C SER A 129 -26.79 4.01 -5.80
N LEU A 130 -26.53 2.95 -5.04
CA LEU A 130 -26.18 1.64 -5.59
C LEU A 130 -27.33 1.00 -6.38
N ASP A 131 -28.59 1.23 -5.99
CA ASP A 131 -29.74 0.71 -6.71
C ASP A 131 -29.79 1.24 -8.14
N ASP A 132 -29.49 2.53 -8.33
CA ASP A 132 -29.36 3.11 -9.67
C ASP A 132 -28.20 2.50 -10.47
N LEU A 133 -27.08 2.23 -9.79
CA LEU A 133 -25.87 1.66 -10.42
C LEU A 133 -26.09 0.19 -10.83
N LEU A 134 -26.79 -0.60 -9.98
CA LEU A 134 -26.95 -2.05 -10.13
C LEU A 134 -28.21 -2.45 -10.92
N THR A 135 -28.67 -1.60 -11.82
CA THR A 135 -29.76 -1.95 -12.77
C THR A 135 -29.38 -3.09 -13.72
N CYS A 136 -28.08 -3.26 -13.98
CA CYS A 136 -27.48 -4.36 -14.73
C CYS A 136 -28.13 -4.57 -16.13
N ASP A 137 -28.41 -3.48 -16.82
CA ASP A 137 -28.96 -3.48 -18.19
C ASP A 137 -27.89 -3.36 -19.28
N GLN A 138 -26.61 -3.43 -18.92
CA GLN A 138 -25.45 -3.28 -19.80
C GLN A 138 -25.40 -1.93 -20.53
N SER A 139 -26.00 -0.88 -19.98
CA SER A 139 -25.97 0.46 -20.59
C SER A 139 -24.76 1.30 -20.15
N MET A 140 -24.22 1.03 -18.95
CA MET A 140 -23.20 1.86 -18.30
C MET A 140 -21.79 1.28 -18.43
N ASN A 141 -20.79 2.19 -18.45
CA ASN A 141 -19.37 1.87 -18.36
C ASN A 141 -18.89 2.08 -16.94
N PHE A 142 -18.16 1.12 -16.37
CA PHE A 142 -17.70 1.16 -15.00
C PHE A 142 -16.17 1.09 -14.89
N GLY A 143 -15.58 1.95 -14.07
CA GLY A 143 -14.15 1.94 -13.73
C GLY A 143 -13.89 1.21 -12.41
N LEU A 144 -13.29 0.02 -12.45
CA LEU A 144 -12.68 -0.63 -11.28
C LEU A 144 -11.27 -0.11 -11.05
N GLY A 145 -10.76 -0.25 -9.82
CA GLY A 145 -9.37 -0.01 -9.49
C GLY A 145 -8.43 -1.11 -10.01
N ASP A 146 -7.13 -0.94 -9.73
CA ASP A 146 -6.13 -1.99 -9.92
C ASP A 146 -6.58 -3.27 -9.18
N PRO A 147 -6.45 -4.48 -9.78
CA PRO A 147 -6.86 -5.74 -9.15
C PRO A 147 -6.23 -6.01 -7.77
N ASN A 148 -5.09 -5.41 -7.46
CA ASN A 148 -4.43 -5.48 -6.15
C ASN A 148 -4.75 -4.29 -5.23
N SER A 149 -5.66 -3.40 -5.64
CA SER A 149 -6.13 -2.30 -4.80
C SER A 149 -7.16 -2.79 -3.77
N THR A 150 -7.06 -2.31 -2.54
CA THR A 150 -8.06 -2.56 -1.50
C THR A 150 -9.34 -1.80 -1.80
N SER A 151 -9.28 -0.48 -1.81
CA SER A 151 -10.45 0.40 -1.97
C SER A 151 -10.96 0.49 -3.40
N GLY A 152 -10.08 0.33 -4.40
CA GLY A 152 -10.47 0.41 -5.81
C GLY A 152 -11.02 -0.91 -6.36
N TYR A 153 -10.69 -2.03 -5.73
CA TYR A 153 -11.06 -3.34 -6.26
C TYR A 153 -11.67 -4.28 -5.22
N LEU A 154 -10.91 -4.69 -4.19
CA LEU A 154 -11.38 -5.71 -3.24
C LEU A 154 -12.68 -5.29 -2.56
N VAL A 155 -12.73 -4.09 -2.01
CA VAL A 155 -13.88 -3.58 -1.26
C VAL A 155 -15.11 -3.43 -2.16
N PRO A 156 -15.08 -2.77 -3.34
CA PRO A 156 -16.24 -2.75 -4.22
C PRO A 156 -16.62 -4.15 -4.73
N MET A 157 -15.66 -5.02 -5.06
CA MET A 157 -15.98 -6.40 -5.45
C MET A 157 -16.71 -7.18 -4.35
N THR A 158 -16.41 -6.93 -3.07
CA THR A 158 -17.05 -7.58 -1.94
C THR A 158 -18.41 -6.95 -1.64
N PHE A 159 -18.45 -5.64 -1.35
CA PHE A 159 -19.64 -4.99 -0.78
C PHE A 159 -20.63 -4.48 -1.82
N VAL A 160 -20.15 -4.10 -3.02
CA VAL A 160 -21.05 -3.63 -4.09
C VAL A 160 -21.51 -4.78 -4.97
N PHE A 161 -20.63 -5.71 -5.33
CA PHE A 161 -20.95 -6.74 -6.31
C PHE A 161 -21.28 -8.08 -5.66
N ALA A 162 -20.34 -8.70 -4.93
CA ALA A 162 -20.55 -10.05 -4.40
C ALA A 162 -21.73 -10.15 -3.41
N GLN A 163 -21.90 -9.16 -2.53
CA GLN A 163 -23.03 -9.13 -1.58
C GLN A 163 -24.40 -8.94 -2.25
N ASN A 164 -24.42 -8.32 -3.44
CA ASN A 164 -25.64 -8.16 -4.24
C ASN A 164 -25.81 -9.26 -5.30
N GLY A 165 -24.93 -10.27 -5.33
CA GLY A 165 -25.00 -11.36 -6.30
C GLY A 165 -24.75 -10.93 -7.75
N VAL A 166 -24.00 -9.85 -7.95
CA VAL A 166 -23.74 -9.22 -9.25
C VAL A 166 -22.32 -9.55 -9.72
N ASP A 167 -22.18 -9.99 -10.97
CA ASP A 167 -20.90 -9.95 -11.68
C ASP A 167 -20.81 -8.62 -12.46
N PRO A 168 -19.81 -7.76 -12.18
CA PRO A 168 -19.70 -6.48 -12.87
C PRO A 168 -19.55 -6.65 -14.39
N LYS A 169 -18.96 -7.74 -14.88
CA LYS A 169 -18.80 -7.99 -16.33
C LYS A 169 -20.13 -8.29 -17.03
N GLU A 170 -21.08 -8.88 -16.30
CA GLU A 170 -22.42 -9.16 -16.79
C GLU A 170 -23.34 -7.95 -16.60
N CYS A 171 -23.07 -7.11 -15.60
CA CYS A 171 -23.88 -5.95 -15.24
C CYS A 171 -23.65 -4.75 -16.14
N PHE A 172 -22.38 -4.46 -16.45
CA PHE A 172 -21.99 -3.27 -17.20
C PHE A 172 -21.67 -3.55 -18.66
N LYS A 173 -21.82 -2.52 -19.51
CA LYS A 173 -21.42 -2.55 -20.90
C LYS A 173 -19.89 -2.77 -21.03
N THR A 174 -19.11 -2.05 -20.24
CA THR A 174 -17.66 -2.23 -20.13
C THR A 174 -17.22 -2.09 -18.68
N VAL A 175 -16.21 -2.88 -18.31
CA VAL A 175 -15.50 -2.73 -17.04
C VAL A 175 -14.02 -2.56 -17.35
N THR A 176 -13.44 -1.44 -16.90
CA THR A 176 -12.01 -1.13 -17.11
C THR A 176 -11.30 -1.01 -15.75
N ASN A 177 -10.03 -1.39 -15.70
CA ASN A 177 -9.22 -1.24 -14.49
C ASN A 177 -8.23 -0.09 -14.68
N ALA A 178 -8.22 0.85 -13.74
CA ALA A 178 -7.29 1.98 -13.72
C ALA A 178 -6.94 2.38 -12.28
N ASN A 179 -5.94 3.23 -12.10
CA ASN A 179 -5.63 3.80 -10.79
C ASN A 179 -6.70 4.83 -10.36
N HIS A 180 -6.64 5.25 -9.10
CA HIS A 180 -7.64 6.15 -8.51
C HIS A 180 -7.75 7.50 -9.24
N GLU A 181 -6.61 8.12 -9.58
CA GLU A 181 -6.59 9.39 -10.32
C GLU A 181 -7.26 9.24 -11.69
N THR A 182 -6.86 8.23 -12.45
CA THR A 182 -7.42 7.96 -13.79
C THR A 182 -8.93 7.71 -13.73
N ASN A 183 -9.40 6.91 -12.77
CA ASN A 183 -10.82 6.65 -12.58
C ASN A 183 -11.61 7.92 -12.23
N ALA A 184 -11.10 8.76 -11.33
CA ALA A 184 -11.76 10.02 -10.99
C ALA A 184 -11.82 10.97 -12.19
N MET A 185 -10.73 11.07 -12.95
CA MET A 185 -10.71 11.90 -14.18
C MET A 185 -11.65 11.34 -15.25
N ALA A 186 -11.75 10.02 -15.39
CA ALA A 186 -12.69 9.39 -16.31
C ALA A 186 -14.15 9.72 -15.96
N VAL A 187 -14.51 9.72 -14.65
CA VAL A 187 -15.82 10.18 -14.17
C VAL A 187 -16.04 11.66 -14.45
N ALA A 188 -15.08 12.53 -14.08
CA ALA A 188 -15.18 13.97 -14.24
C ALA A 188 -15.34 14.40 -15.72
N ASN A 189 -14.83 13.60 -16.64
CA ASN A 189 -14.88 13.85 -18.10
C ASN A 189 -15.98 13.03 -18.81
N GLY A 190 -16.83 12.30 -18.09
CA GLY A 190 -17.92 11.50 -18.66
C GLY A 190 -17.45 10.34 -19.54
N GLN A 191 -16.25 9.83 -19.30
CA GLN A 191 -15.70 8.66 -20.03
C GLN A 191 -16.21 7.34 -19.46
N VAL A 192 -16.56 7.32 -18.18
CA VAL A 192 -17.29 6.24 -17.52
C VAL A 192 -18.47 6.82 -16.72
N ASP A 193 -19.50 6.02 -16.52
CA ASP A 193 -20.73 6.42 -15.83
C ASP A 193 -20.56 6.36 -14.31
N ALA A 194 -19.70 5.49 -13.81
CA ALA A 194 -19.27 5.43 -12.43
C ALA A 194 -17.91 4.77 -12.30
N ALA A 195 -17.22 5.01 -11.17
CA ALA A 195 -15.94 4.36 -10.90
C ALA A 195 -15.67 4.19 -9.39
N ALA A 196 -14.88 3.16 -9.05
CA ALA A 196 -14.34 2.95 -7.72
C ALA A 196 -13.18 3.92 -7.43
N ASN A 197 -13.16 4.44 -6.21
CA ASN A 197 -12.15 5.37 -5.70
C ASN A 197 -12.02 5.22 -4.17
N ASN A 198 -11.40 6.19 -3.50
CA ASN A 198 -11.36 6.27 -2.03
C ASN A 198 -11.32 7.71 -1.53
N THR A 199 -11.49 7.87 -0.22
CA THR A 199 -11.54 9.19 0.43
C THR A 199 -10.21 9.93 0.35
N GLU A 200 -9.06 9.27 0.46
CA GLU A 200 -7.73 9.89 0.42
C GLU A 200 -7.45 10.45 -0.98
N SER A 201 -7.66 9.63 -2.03
CA SER A 201 -7.52 10.07 -3.42
C SER A 201 -8.47 11.22 -3.75
N LEU A 202 -9.73 11.14 -3.29
CA LEU A 202 -10.70 12.20 -3.55
C LEU A 202 -10.31 13.52 -2.89
N ALA A 203 -9.74 13.50 -1.67
CA ALA A 203 -9.21 14.69 -1.00
C ALA A 203 -8.03 15.32 -1.77
N LEU A 204 -7.13 14.48 -2.29
CA LEU A 204 -6.02 14.96 -3.15
C LEU A 204 -6.54 15.59 -4.46
N ILE A 205 -7.61 15.04 -5.04
CA ILE A 205 -8.24 15.61 -6.25
C ILE A 205 -8.92 16.94 -5.92
N GLU A 206 -9.60 17.05 -4.79
CA GLU A 206 -10.19 18.30 -4.33
C GLU A 206 -9.14 19.40 -4.20
N LYS A 207 -7.99 19.08 -3.59
CA LYS A 207 -6.89 20.00 -3.37
C LYS A 207 -6.18 20.41 -4.65
N ASN A 208 -5.85 19.44 -5.52
CA ASN A 208 -4.96 19.63 -6.66
C ASN A 208 -5.70 19.89 -7.98
N GLN A 209 -6.97 19.45 -8.11
CA GLN A 209 -7.78 19.49 -9.32
C GLN A 209 -9.23 19.90 -9.02
N PRO A 210 -9.47 21.07 -8.35
CA PRO A 210 -10.79 21.47 -7.83
C PRO A 210 -11.86 21.56 -8.92
N GLU A 211 -11.50 21.86 -10.17
CA GLU A 211 -12.47 21.92 -11.26
C GLU A 211 -12.93 20.54 -11.73
N ALA A 212 -12.10 19.51 -11.57
CA ALA A 212 -12.51 18.12 -11.81
C ALA A 212 -13.35 17.61 -10.61
N PHE A 213 -12.95 17.92 -9.39
CA PHE A 213 -13.71 17.56 -8.17
C PHE A 213 -15.17 18.04 -8.21
N LYS A 214 -15.42 19.28 -8.64
CA LYS A 214 -16.77 19.84 -8.80
C LYS A 214 -17.69 19.05 -9.75
N LYS A 215 -17.10 18.24 -10.65
CA LYS A 215 -17.83 17.41 -11.61
C LYS A 215 -18.10 15.99 -11.11
N ILE A 216 -17.71 15.70 -9.86
CA ILE A 216 -17.80 14.38 -9.26
C ILE A 216 -18.73 14.41 -8.07
N LYS A 217 -19.52 13.37 -7.87
CA LYS A 217 -20.25 13.11 -6.64
C LYS A 217 -20.01 11.68 -6.16
N VAL A 218 -20.14 11.47 -4.85
CA VAL A 218 -20.09 10.15 -4.22
C VAL A 218 -21.52 9.59 -4.16
N ILE A 219 -21.71 8.37 -4.65
CA ILE A 219 -23.00 7.67 -4.60
C ILE A 219 -22.99 6.48 -3.62
N TRP A 220 -21.80 6.06 -3.15
CA TRP A 220 -21.65 5.02 -2.13
C TRP A 220 -20.34 5.17 -1.37
N LYS A 221 -20.36 4.79 -0.09
CA LYS A 221 -19.22 4.74 0.82
C LYS A 221 -19.20 3.42 1.56
N SER A 222 -18.04 2.77 1.64
CA SER A 222 -17.84 1.48 2.29
C SER A 222 -17.84 1.56 3.82
N PRO A 223 -17.85 0.40 4.53
CA PRO A 223 -17.28 0.28 5.86
C PRO A 223 -15.82 0.75 5.89
N LEU A 224 -15.30 1.04 7.11
CA LEU A 224 -13.93 1.49 7.31
C LEU A 224 -12.91 0.44 6.81
N ILE A 225 -11.89 0.90 6.09
CA ILE A 225 -10.72 0.14 5.69
C ILE A 225 -9.58 0.55 6.62
N PRO A 226 -8.82 -0.38 7.23
CA PRO A 226 -7.62 -0.02 7.99
C PRO A 226 -6.63 0.80 7.15
N SER A 227 -5.91 1.72 7.79
CA SER A 227 -4.86 2.51 7.13
C SER A 227 -3.82 1.65 6.43
N ASP A 228 -3.21 2.19 5.39
CA ASP A 228 -2.31 1.45 4.51
C ASP A 228 -0.99 1.07 5.20
N PRO A 229 -0.49 -0.16 5.00
CA PRO A 229 0.72 -0.65 5.65
C PRO A 229 2.00 -0.30 4.92
N LEU A 230 3.10 -0.25 5.70
CA LEU A 230 4.46 -0.35 5.19
C LEU A 230 4.97 -1.78 5.41
N VAL A 231 5.51 -2.36 4.33
CA VAL A 231 6.00 -3.73 4.29
C VAL A 231 7.49 -3.73 4.02
N VAL A 232 8.26 -4.41 4.86
CA VAL A 232 9.69 -4.66 4.67
C VAL A 232 9.90 -6.10 4.24
N SER A 233 10.79 -6.33 3.27
CA SER A 233 11.20 -7.68 2.86
C SER A 233 11.98 -8.36 3.99
N ASN A 234 11.68 -9.63 4.28
CA ASN A 234 12.42 -10.42 5.28
C ASN A 234 13.86 -10.75 4.83
N LYS A 235 14.24 -10.40 3.59
CA LYS A 235 15.61 -10.52 3.07
C LYS A 235 16.51 -9.33 3.44
N VAL A 236 15.93 -8.25 3.98
CA VAL A 236 16.71 -7.11 4.49
C VAL A 236 17.43 -7.54 5.75
N ASP A 237 18.73 -7.22 5.87
CA ASP A 237 19.49 -7.56 7.07
C ASP A 237 18.96 -6.84 8.33
N ALA A 238 19.26 -7.41 9.49
CA ALA A 238 18.69 -6.95 10.76
C ALA A 238 19.07 -5.50 11.12
N GLU A 239 20.28 -5.05 10.75
CA GLU A 239 20.75 -3.70 11.06
C GLU A 239 20.02 -2.66 10.19
N ALA A 240 19.94 -2.90 8.87
CA ALA A 240 19.20 -2.02 7.97
C ALA A 240 17.70 -2.02 8.31
N ARG A 241 17.12 -3.17 8.63
CA ARG A 241 15.74 -3.28 9.06
C ARG A 241 15.47 -2.43 10.31
N GLN A 242 16.32 -2.51 11.32
CA GLN A 242 16.16 -1.70 12.55
C GLN A 242 16.24 -0.20 12.23
N LYS A 243 17.18 0.22 11.38
CA LYS A 243 17.29 1.63 10.93
C LYS A 243 16.01 2.11 10.23
N ILE A 244 15.42 1.26 9.36
CA ILE A 244 14.16 1.54 8.65
C ILE A 244 13.01 1.69 9.65
N GLU A 245 12.85 0.72 10.55
CA GLU A 245 11.77 0.71 11.53
C GLU A 245 11.88 1.92 12.48
N ASP A 246 13.10 2.21 12.99
CA ASP A 246 13.35 3.38 13.85
C ASP A 246 13.05 4.69 13.12
N PHE A 247 13.46 4.83 11.86
CA PHE A 247 13.17 6.03 11.07
C PHE A 247 11.66 6.22 10.89
N VAL A 248 10.97 5.22 10.35
CA VAL A 248 9.53 5.32 10.04
C VAL A 248 8.70 5.60 11.29
N LEU A 249 8.93 4.84 12.37
CA LEU A 249 8.12 4.95 13.59
C LEU A 249 8.37 6.23 14.40
N ASN A 250 9.51 6.89 14.19
CA ASN A 250 9.84 8.16 14.85
C ASN A 250 9.66 9.38 13.95
N TYR A 251 9.47 9.22 12.65
CA TYR A 251 9.37 10.33 11.68
C TYR A 251 8.18 11.24 11.99
N GLY A 252 8.45 12.53 12.14
CA GLY A 252 7.45 13.53 12.54
C GLY A 252 7.06 13.50 14.02
N THR A 253 7.75 12.72 14.86
CA THR A 253 7.53 12.68 16.32
C THR A 253 8.64 13.43 17.07
N GLU A 254 8.50 13.59 18.38
CA GLU A 254 9.54 14.16 19.26
C GLU A 254 10.81 13.32 19.32
N ASN A 255 10.74 12.05 18.92
CA ASN A 255 11.87 11.12 18.90
C ASN A 255 12.58 11.07 17.54
N SER A 256 12.17 11.88 16.57
CA SER A 256 12.85 11.96 15.27
C SER A 256 14.31 12.44 15.43
N LYS A 257 15.18 11.95 14.55
CA LYS A 257 16.55 12.45 14.43
C LYS A 257 16.63 13.71 13.59
N GLY A 258 15.57 14.05 12.84
CA GLY A 258 15.46 15.23 12.00
C GLY A 258 14.66 16.36 12.65
N ASP A 259 14.16 17.27 11.82
CA ASP A 259 13.25 18.34 12.25
C ASP A 259 11.79 17.81 12.22
N ALA A 260 11.27 17.44 13.38
CA ALA A 260 9.92 16.91 13.50
C ALA A 260 8.82 17.84 12.95
N ALA A 261 9.02 19.16 12.92
CA ALA A 261 8.04 20.08 12.36
C ALA A 261 8.05 20.02 10.83
N ALA A 262 9.23 20.04 10.21
CA ALA A 262 9.40 19.89 8.76
C ALA A 262 8.91 18.50 8.29
N GLU A 263 9.22 17.44 9.04
CA GLU A 263 8.76 16.07 8.75
C GLU A 263 7.24 15.94 8.77
N LYS A 264 6.54 16.61 9.69
CA LYS A 264 5.07 16.67 9.72
C LYS A 264 4.51 17.37 8.49
N GLU A 265 5.17 18.41 7.98
CA GLU A 265 4.74 19.07 6.74
C GLU A 265 4.90 18.14 5.53
N ILE A 266 5.99 17.35 5.49
CA ILE A 266 6.20 16.33 4.46
C ILE A 266 5.11 15.26 4.52
N LEU A 267 4.78 14.75 5.72
CA LEU A 267 3.68 13.80 5.88
C LEU A 267 2.32 14.41 5.50
N ALA A 268 2.07 15.66 5.87
CA ALA A 268 0.83 16.36 5.52
C ALA A 268 0.66 16.57 4.00
N ALA A 269 1.76 16.64 3.23
CA ALA A 269 1.70 16.64 1.78
C ALA A 269 1.21 15.29 1.19
N LEU A 270 1.37 14.20 1.95
CA LEU A 270 0.85 12.85 1.67
C LEU A 270 -0.54 12.61 2.32
N GLU A 271 -1.14 13.63 2.97
CA GLU A 271 -2.36 13.55 3.78
C GLU A 271 -2.23 12.64 5.01
N TRP A 272 -1.01 12.54 5.60
CA TRP A 272 -0.70 11.67 6.74
C TRP A 272 -0.22 12.44 7.97
N ALA A 273 -0.47 11.83 9.13
CA ALA A 273 0.18 12.08 10.42
C ALA A 273 1.31 11.06 10.63
N PRO A 274 2.10 11.16 11.72
CA PRO A 274 3.15 10.18 12.04
C PRO A 274 2.63 8.75 12.07
N PHE A 275 3.44 7.83 11.54
CA PHE A 275 3.11 6.42 11.40
C PHE A 275 2.85 5.74 12.74
N ARG A 276 2.07 4.67 12.71
CA ARG A 276 1.85 3.77 13.85
C ARG A 276 2.52 2.42 13.61
N LYS A 277 2.99 1.79 14.69
CA LYS A 277 3.40 0.38 14.64
C LYS A 277 2.22 -0.50 14.23
N SER A 278 2.49 -1.49 13.39
CA SER A 278 1.51 -2.49 12.96
C SER A 278 2.17 -3.86 12.77
N SER A 279 1.39 -4.85 12.38
CA SER A 279 1.83 -6.21 12.09
C SER A 279 0.97 -6.82 10.98
N ASN A 280 1.31 -8.04 10.57
CA ASN A 280 0.50 -8.79 9.60
C ASN A 280 -0.94 -9.02 10.08
N ASP A 281 -1.24 -8.88 11.37
CA ASP A 281 -2.59 -9.05 11.92
C ASP A 281 -3.58 -8.01 11.39
N GLN A 282 -3.10 -6.82 10.98
CA GLN A 282 -4.00 -5.84 10.33
C GLN A 282 -4.63 -6.36 9.04
N LEU A 283 -4.07 -7.42 8.44
CA LEU A 283 -4.61 -8.03 7.22
C LEU A 283 -5.78 -8.99 7.48
N LEU A 284 -6.05 -9.38 8.71
CA LEU A 284 -7.12 -10.34 9.02
C LEU A 284 -8.50 -9.90 8.49
N PRO A 285 -8.96 -8.65 8.68
CA PRO A 285 -10.19 -8.17 8.08
C PRO A 285 -10.17 -8.21 6.54
N ILE A 286 -9.00 -7.96 5.95
CA ILE A 286 -8.82 -7.98 4.48
C ILE A 286 -8.92 -9.41 3.95
N ARG A 287 -8.37 -10.39 4.67
CA ARG A 287 -8.50 -11.82 4.35
C ARG A 287 -9.95 -12.30 4.41
N VAL A 288 -10.71 -11.83 5.41
CA VAL A 288 -12.16 -12.06 5.50
C VAL A 288 -12.88 -11.51 4.26
N MET A 289 -12.59 -10.28 3.85
CA MET A 289 -13.18 -9.67 2.64
C MET A 289 -12.79 -10.44 1.36
N GLU A 290 -11.53 -10.89 1.23
CA GLU A 290 -11.08 -11.68 0.09
C GLU A 290 -11.85 -13.00 -0.01
N VAL A 291 -12.06 -13.68 1.12
CA VAL A 291 -12.87 -14.91 1.18
C VAL A 291 -14.33 -14.63 0.82
N GLU A 292 -14.93 -13.55 1.31
CA GLU A 292 -16.30 -13.16 0.96
C GLU A 292 -16.47 -12.88 -0.53
N LYS A 293 -15.50 -12.16 -1.13
CA LYS A 293 -15.47 -11.93 -2.57
C LYS A 293 -15.43 -13.26 -3.34
N GLN A 294 -14.54 -14.19 -2.94
CA GLN A 294 -14.42 -15.51 -3.58
C GLN A 294 -15.71 -16.31 -3.47
N ILE A 295 -16.36 -16.32 -2.31
CA ILE A 295 -17.66 -16.99 -2.12
C ILE A 295 -18.72 -16.39 -3.07
N GLY A 296 -18.75 -15.06 -3.19
CA GLY A 296 -19.67 -14.39 -4.12
C GLY A 296 -19.42 -14.78 -5.58
N GLN A 297 -18.16 -14.80 -5.99
CA GLN A 297 -17.76 -15.23 -7.34
C GLN A 297 -18.13 -16.69 -7.64
N ILE A 298 -17.91 -17.60 -6.68
CA ILE A 298 -18.30 -19.01 -6.84
C ILE A 298 -19.82 -19.15 -6.98
N LYS A 299 -20.59 -18.42 -6.18
CA LYS A 299 -22.08 -18.44 -6.27
C LYS A 299 -22.56 -17.96 -7.64
N ALA A 300 -21.94 -16.91 -8.18
CA ALA A 300 -22.30 -16.32 -9.48
C ALA A 300 -21.81 -17.14 -10.68
N ASP A 301 -20.85 -18.06 -10.51
CA ASP A 301 -20.30 -18.85 -11.62
C ASP A 301 -21.31 -19.83 -12.18
N ALA A 302 -21.87 -19.53 -13.34
CA ALA A 302 -22.85 -20.38 -14.03
C ALA A 302 -22.25 -21.70 -14.61
N ASN A 303 -20.91 -21.79 -14.70
CA ASN A 303 -20.24 -22.96 -15.28
C ASN A 303 -19.90 -24.04 -14.23
N LYS A 304 -20.07 -23.75 -12.92
CA LYS A 304 -19.85 -24.72 -11.85
C LYS A 304 -21.15 -25.42 -11.46
N ASP A 305 -21.08 -26.73 -11.25
CA ASP A 305 -22.17 -27.47 -10.67
C ASP A 305 -22.36 -27.18 -9.17
N GLU A 306 -23.57 -27.37 -8.67
CA GLU A 306 -23.97 -27.03 -7.30
C GLU A 306 -23.20 -27.82 -6.22
N ALA A 307 -22.77 -29.05 -6.49
CA ALA A 307 -22.02 -29.86 -5.52
C ALA A 307 -20.58 -29.30 -5.37
N THR A 308 -19.96 -28.94 -6.48
CA THR A 308 -18.63 -28.26 -6.50
C THR A 308 -18.70 -26.91 -5.81
N LYS A 309 -19.70 -26.08 -6.14
CA LYS A 309 -19.90 -24.77 -5.46
C LYS A 309 -20.02 -24.96 -3.95
N LYS A 310 -20.86 -25.89 -3.52
CA LYS A 310 -21.08 -26.15 -2.10
C LYS A 310 -19.78 -26.53 -1.37
N ALA A 311 -19.02 -27.46 -1.92
CA ALA A 311 -17.76 -27.91 -1.32
C ALA A 311 -16.71 -26.79 -1.22
N GLU A 312 -16.57 -25.99 -2.27
CA GLU A 312 -15.64 -24.84 -2.28
C GLU A 312 -16.06 -23.76 -1.27
N ILE A 313 -17.38 -23.45 -1.20
CA ILE A 313 -17.92 -22.47 -0.26
C ILE A 313 -17.75 -22.94 1.19
N GLU A 314 -18.01 -24.22 1.51
CA GLU A 314 -17.81 -24.76 2.85
C GLU A 314 -16.34 -24.61 3.30
N LYS A 315 -15.37 -24.90 2.42
CA LYS A 315 -13.95 -24.69 2.71
C LYS A 315 -13.63 -23.22 3.01
N LEU A 316 -14.13 -22.31 2.19
CA LEU A 316 -13.91 -20.87 2.36
C LEU A 316 -14.58 -20.33 3.63
N GLN A 317 -15.77 -20.85 3.99
CA GLN A 317 -16.44 -20.49 5.23
C GLN A 317 -15.65 -20.93 6.47
N ALA A 318 -15.05 -22.13 6.45
CA ALA A 318 -14.16 -22.57 7.51
C ALA A 318 -12.94 -21.64 7.66
N GLN A 319 -12.29 -21.27 6.54
CA GLN A 319 -11.18 -20.34 6.54
C GLN A 319 -11.59 -18.94 7.06
N LYS A 320 -12.77 -18.46 6.68
CA LYS A 320 -13.31 -17.20 7.21
C LYS A 320 -13.49 -17.25 8.73
N ALA A 321 -14.01 -18.35 9.26
CA ALA A 321 -14.18 -18.54 10.70
C ALA A 321 -12.85 -18.51 11.44
N GLU A 322 -11.80 -19.15 10.91
CA GLU A 322 -10.45 -19.09 11.49
C GLU A 322 -9.92 -17.65 11.58
N TYR A 323 -10.09 -16.84 10.52
CA TYR A 323 -9.69 -15.43 10.54
C TYR A 323 -10.50 -14.62 11.54
N GLN A 324 -11.80 -14.88 11.67
CA GLN A 324 -12.65 -14.18 12.63
C GLN A 324 -12.25 -14.51 14.07
N GLU A 325 -11.92 -15.75 14.38
CA GLU A 325 -11.42 -16.16 15.70
C GLU A 325 -10.10 -15.44 16.05
N GLN A 326 -9.20 -15.27 15.07
CA GLN A 326 -7.96 -14.50 15.26
C GLN A 326 -8.23 -13.01 15.52
N ILE A 327 -9.17 -12.40 14.80
CA ILE A 327 -9.60 -11.01 15.03
C ILE A 327 -10.12 -10.86 16.47
N ASP A 328 -11.05 -11.72 16.87
CA ASP A 328 -11.68 -11.69 18.20
C ASP A 328 -10.65 -11.90 19.32
N ALA A 329 -9.63 -12.74 19.08
CA ALA A 329 -8.54 -12.97 20.03
C ALA A 329 -7.62 -11.73 20.16
N ASN A 330 -7.30 -11.07 19.05
CA ASN A 330 -6.47 -9.85 19.02
C ASN A 330 -7.19 -8.68 19.71
N GLU A 331 -8.51 -8.53 19.51
CA GLU A 331 -9.30 -7.49 20.17
C GLU A 331 -9.33 -7.68 21.70
N LYS A 332 -9.46 -8.91 22.18
CA LYS A 332 -9.43 -9.23 23.62
C LYS A 332 -8.06 -8.90 24.24
N ASN A 333 -6.95 -9.15 23.51
CA ASN A 333 -5.60 -8.90 23.99
C ASN A 333 -5.23 -7.40 23.96
N SER A 334 -5.83 -6.61 23.08
CA SER A 334 -5.59 -5.16 22.97
C SER A 334 -6.48 -4.32 23.88
N GLY A 335 -7.56 -4.88 24.41
CA GLY A 335 -8.48 -4.23 25.38
C GLY A 335 -8.15 -4.49 26.85
N ALA A 336 -7.09 -5.26 27.13
CA ALA A 336 -6.55 -5.51 28.46
C ALA A 336 -5.26 -4.72 28.69
#